data_6d886e098642f175a1aad70dc3e830f5
#
_entry.id   6d886e098642f175a1aad70dc3e830f5
#
_cell.length_a   1.000
_cell.length_b   1.000
_cell.length_c   1.000
_cell.angle_alpha   90.00
_cell.angle_beta   90.00
_cell.angle_gamma   90.00
#
_symmetry.space_group_name_H-M   'P 1'
#
loop_
_entity.id
_entity.type
_entity.pdbx_description
1 polymer ?
#
loop_
_entity_poly.entity_id
_entity_poly.type
_entity_poly.pdbx_seq_one_letter_code
_entity_poly.pdbx_strand_id
1 'polypeptide(L)'
;MAKKNSVGIIMGSSSDSRLMHGAAEILDQFKVSHEDQIISAHRTPSRLDTYAKHAESSGFKVIIAGAGGAAHLPGMIASHTTIPVIGVPILVYNDKQHKKSDTNKFSAFGGLDSLLSISEMPTGSPVVTVGINKSANAAIYALKILANENSTIKRKLKNHKFEQHSSVIKESDELKRLGLAKFVKKKFK
;
A
#
# COMPACT_ATOMS: atom_id res chain seq x y z
N MET A 1 20.40 3.01 20.96
CA MET A 1 19.10 3.64 20.72
C MET A 1 18.31 2.78 19.75
N ALA A 2 17.06 2.41 20.06
CA ALA A 2 16.22 1.66 19.14
C ALA A 2 16.01 2.49 17.86
N LYS A 3 16.11 1.85 16.71
CA LYS A 3 15.91 2.52 15.42
C LYS A 3 14.45 2.94 15.34
N LYS A 4 14.18 4.25 15.30
CA LYS A 4 12.81 4.77 15.17
C LYS A 4 12.22 4.33 13.82
N ASN A 5 10.99 3.82 13.83
CA ASN A 5 10.28 3.49 12.60
C ASN A 5 9.93 4.78 11.85
N SER A 6 10.15 4.78 10.53
CA SER A 6 9.89 5.96 9.69
C SER A 6 8.54 5.89 8.98
N VAL A 7 7.96 4.69 8.84
CA VAL A 7 6.69 4.45 8.16
C VAL A 7 5.78 3.63 9.06
N GLY A 8 4.53 4.06 9.21
CA GLY A 8 3.47 3.24 9.77
C GLY A 8 2.71 2.52 8.66
N ILE A 9 2.48 1.22 8.81
CA ILE A 9 1.55 0.46 7.96
C ILE A 9 0.37 0.04 8.82
N ILE A 10 -0.80 0.56 8.53
CA ILE A 10 -2.02 0.23 9.27
C ILE A 10 -3.09 -0.35 8.36
N MET A 11 -3.89 -1.26 8.90
CA MET A 11 -4.96 -1.93 8.17
C MET A 11 -6.19 -2.17 9.05
N GLY A 12 -7.38 -2.14 8.44
CA GLY A 12 -8.65 -2.24 9.16
C GLY A 12 -8.96 -3.63 9.72
N SER A 13 -8.35 -4.67 9.14
CA SER A 13 -8.61 -6.08 9.47
C SER A 13 -7.39 -6.95 9.17
N SER A 14 -7.33 -8.11 9.84
CA SER A 14 -6.32 -9.14 9.52
C SER A 14 -6.47 -9.70 8.10
N SER A 15 -7.67 -9.67 7.52
CA SER A 15 -7.90 -10.06 6.12
C SER A 15 -7.13 -9.20 5.13
N ASP A 16 -6.86 -7.94 5.48
CA ASP A 16 -6.19 -6.97 4.61
C ASP A 16 -4.66 -7.20 4.56
N SER A 17 -4.12 -7.94 5.55
CA SER A 17 -2.66 -8.15 5.70
C SER A 17 -2.01 -8.75 4.46
N ARG A 18 -2.68 -9.71 3.79
CA ARG A 18 -2.17 -10.33 2.55
C ARG A 18 -1.96 -9.31 1.43
N LEU A 19 -2.83 -8.29 1.35
CA LEU A 19 -2.77 -7.25 0.32
C LEU A 19 -1.85 -6.10 0.74
N MET A 20 -1.70 -5.87 2.05
CA MET A 20 -0.80 -4.86 2.60
C MET A 20 0.67 -5.33 2.69
N HIS A 21 0.91 -6.64 2.66
CA HIS A 21 2.25 -7.24 2.73
C HIS A 21 3.23 -6.67 1.69
N GLY A 22 2.76 -6.41 0.46
CA GLY A 22 3.59 -5.81 -0.58
C GLY A 22 4.19 -4.43 -0.21
N ALA A 23 3.57 -3.69 0.71
CA ALA A 23 4.16 -2.46 1.21
C ALA A 23 5.35 -2.74 2.14
N ALA A 24 5.21 -3.71 3.04
CA ALA A 24 6.29 -4.14 3.94
C ALA A 24 7.49 -4.67 3.14
N GLU A 25 7.25 -5.56 2.16
CA GLU A 25 8.32 -6.10 1.30
C GLU A 25 9.14 -5.01 0.60
N ILE A 26 8.49 -3.98 0.07
CA ILE A 26 9.20 -2.86 -0.57
C ILE A 26 10.00 -2.07 0.45
N LEU A 27 9.44 -1.76 1.63
CA LEU A 27 10.17 -1.01 2.66
C LEU A 27 11.38 -1.81 3.16
N ASP A 28 11.26 -3.11 3.35
CA ASP A 28 12.35 -4.02 3.73
C ASP A 28 13.45 -4.07 2.66
N GLN A 29 13.08 -4.20 1.39
CA GLN A 29 14.02 -4.15 0.26
C GLN A 29 14.84 -2.86 0.28
N PHE A 30 14.22 -1.74 0.62
CA PHE A 30 14.89 -0.45 0.75
C PHE A 30 15.59 -0.25 2.09
N LYS A 31 15.45 -1.19 3.06
CA LYS A 31 15.97 -1.12 4.43
C LYS A 31 15.45 0.12 5.18
N VAL A 32 14.17 0.41 5.01
CA VAL A 32 13.43 1.44 5.74
C VAL A 32 12.61 0.77 6.84
N SER A 33 12.81 1.20 8.07
CA SER A 33 12.08 0.66 9.22
C SER A 33 10.61 1.08 9.20
N HIS A 34 9.73 0.13 9.48
CA HIS A 34 8.29 0.35 9.55
C HIS A 34 7.69 -0.38 10.75
N GLU A 35 6.48 0.00 11.10
CA GLU A 35 5.67 -0.64 12.13
C GLU A 35 4.32 -1.02 11.52
N ASP A 36 3.88 -2.26 11.74
CA ASP A 36 2.66 -2.79 11.16
C ASP A 36 1.61 -3.00 12.24
N GLN A 37 0.41 -2.42 12.07
CA GLN A 37 -0.67 -2.57 13.03
C GLN A 37 -2.03 -2.83 12.37
N ILE A 38 -2.86 -3.62 13.06
CA ILE A 38 -4.29 -3.72 12.75
C ILE A 38 -5.02 -2.73 13.64
N ILE A 39 -5.66 -1.73 13.01
CA ILE A 39 -6.43 -0.68 13.66
C ILE A 39 -7.75 -0.53 12.93
N SER A 40 -8.83 -0.99 13.53
CA SER A 40 -10.15 -0.85 12.92
C SER A 40 -10.78 0.49 13.30
N ALA A 41 -11.06 1.33 12.30
CA ALA A 41 -11.70 2.61 12.52
C ALA A 41 -13.04 2.48 13.29
N HIS A 42 -13.83 1.46 12.97
CA HIS A 42 -15.16 1.25 13.56
C HIS A 42 -15.15 0.43 14.85
N ARG A 43 -14.18 -0.48 15.04
CA ARG A 43 -14.16 -1.41 16.18
C ARG A 43 -13.17 -0.98 17.27
N THR A 44 -12.16 -0.18 16.94
CA THR A 44 -11.13 0.31 17.86
C THR A 44 -10.87 1.80 17.67
N PRO A 45 -11.91 2.69 17.73
CA PRO A 45 -11.76 4.12 17.44
C PRO A 45 -10.78 4.82 18.38
N SER A 46 -10.78 4.48 19.66
CA SER A 46 -9.84 5.04 20.66
C SER A 46 -8.38 4.69 20.34
N ARG A 47 -8.12 3.46 19.84
CA ARG A 47 -6.78 3.06 19.39
C ARG A 47 -6.33 3.84 18.18
N LEU A 48 -7.25 4.10 17.25
CA LEU A 48 -6.99 4.91 16.06
C LEU A 48 -6.59 6.34 16.46
N ASP A 49 -7.37 6.98 17.32
CA ASP A 49 -7.11 8.33 17.82
C ASP A 49 -5.74 8.40 18.52
N THR A 50 -5.47 7.47 19.43
CA THR A 50 -4.18 7.38 20.13
C THR A 50 -3.02 7.21 19.14
N TYR A 51 -3.14 6.29 18.19
CA TYR A 51 -2.10 6.04 17.18
C TYR A 51 -1.81 7.29 16.35
N ALA A 52 -2.85 7.95 15.84
CA ALA A 52 -2.70 9.14 15.00
C ALA A 52 -2.04 10.30 15.76
N LYS A 53 -2.47 10.57 16.98
CA LYS A 53 -1.91 11.66 17.84
C LYS A 53 -0.45 11.42 18.22
N HIS A 54 -0.04 10.16 18.41
CA HIS A 54 1.33 9.82 18.77
C HIS A 54 2.24 9.50 17.59
N ALA A 55 1.71 9.45 16.38
CA ALA A 55 2.46 9.04 15.20
C ALA A 55 3.72 9.88 14.97
N GLU A 56 3.61 11.20 15.10
CA GLU A 56 4.74 12.13 14.92
C GLU A 56 5.82 11.96 16.00
N SER A 57 5.41 11.90 17.27
CA SER A 57 6.33 11.69 18.40
C SER A 57 6.99 10.30 18.37
N SER A 58 6.32 9.31 17.80
CA SER A 58 6.87 7.97 17.54
C SER A 58 7.92 7.95 16.43
N GLY A 59 8.01 9.03 15.63
CA GLY A 59 9.01 9.21 14.60
C GLY A 59 8.56 8.86 13.20
N PHE A 60 7.28 8.52 13.01
CA PHE A 60 6.73 8.29 11.67
C PHE A 60 6.79 9.57 10.82
N LYS A 61 7.10 9.39 9.55
CA LYS A 61 7.14 10.45 8.53
C LYS A 61 6.05 10.25 7.48
N VAL A 62 5.52 9.05 7.38
CA VAL A 62 4.44 8.67 6.45
C VAL A 62 3.64 7.54 7.08
N ILE A 63 2.33 7.53 6.86
CA ILE A 63 1.45 6.41 7.22
C ILE A 63 0.85 5.84 5.93
N ILE A 64 0.93 4.52 5.76
CA ILE A 64 0.25 3.77 4.71
C ILE A 64 -0.95 3.09 5.35
N ALA A 65 -2.15 3.43 4.94
CA ALA A 65 -3.40 2.94 5.54
C ALA A 65 -4.24 2.16 4.52
N GLY A 66 -4.47 0.87 4.78
CA GLY A 66 -5.28 -0.01 3.94
C GLY A 66 -6.66 -0.26 4.52
N ALA A 67 -7.71 -0.13 3.69
CA ALA A 67 -9.08 -0.45 4.08
C ALA A 67 -9.94 -0.84 2.87
N GLY A 68 -10.93 -1.71 3.10
CA GLY A 68 -11.88 -2.15 2.10
C GLY A 68 -13.32 -1.80 2.43
N GLY A 69 -14.21 -1.88 1.44
CA GLY A 69 -15.62 -1.50 1.57
C GLY A 69 -15.76 0.01 1.83
N ALA A 70 -16.52 0.38 2.87
CA ALA A 70 -16.54 1.74 3.41
C ALA A 70 -15.19 2.03 4.10
N ALA A 71 -14.20 2.38 3.32
CA ALA A 71 -12.79 2.44 3.69
C ALA A 71 -12.44 3.72 4.46
N HIS A 72 -13.03 3.90 5.65
CA HIS A 72 -12.91 5.13 6.45
C HIS A 72 -11.54 5.30 7.13
N LEU A 73 -10.79 4.20 7.37
CA LEU A 73 -9.54 4.25 8.13
C LEU A 73 -8.53 5.30 7.63
N PRO A 74 -8.22 5.41 6.31
CA PRO A 74 -7.23 6.38 5.85
C PRO A 74 -7.66 7.83 6.10
N GLY A 75 -8.93 8.17 5.84
CA GLY A 75 -9.47 9.50 6.08
C GLY A 75 -9.52 9.86 7.57
N MET A 76 -9.93 8.91 8.40
CA MET A 76 -9.96 9.11 9.85
C MET A 76 -8.56 9.33 10.43
N ILE A 77 -7.55 8.58 9.99
CA ILE A 77 -6.16 8.84 10.39
C ILE A 77 -5.72 10.23 9.92
N ALA A 78 -5.99 10.59 8.66
CA ALA A 78 -5.58 11.87 8.09
C ALA A 78 -6.17 13.07 8.83
N SER A 79 -7.39 12.93 9.39
CA SER A 79 -8.03 14.00 10.17
C SER A 79 -7.41 14.22 11.57
N HIS A 80 -6.61 13.28 12.07
CA HIS A 80 -6.00 13.33 13.42
C HIS A 80 -4.48 13.56 13.42
N THR A 81 -3.84 13.66 12.25
CA THR A 81 -2.39 13.85 12.15
C THR A 81 -2.00 14.79 11.02
N THR A 82 -0.86 15.46 11.17
CA THR A 82 -0.22 16.24 10.08
C THR A 82 0.71 15.40 9.21
N ILE A 83 0.95 14.13 9.58
CA ILE A 83 1.78 13.21 8.81
C ILE A 83 1.07 12.83 7.50
N PRO A 84 1.77 12.84 6.35
CA PRO A 84 1.20 12.37 5.09
C PRO A 84 0.61 10.96 5.19
N VAL A 85 -0.64 10.80 4.76
CA VAL A 85 -1.35 9.52 4.72
C VAL A 85 -1.51 9.06 3.27
N ILE A 86 -1.13 7.81 3.01
CA ILE A 86 -1.29 7.16 1.72
C ILE A 86 -2.33 6.04 1.88
N GLY A 87 -3.46 6.19 1.23
CA GLY A 87 -4.55 5.23 1.26
C GLY A 87 -4.36 4.11 0.24
N VAL A 88 -4.57 2.88 0.69
CA VAL A 88 -4.60 1.69 -0.16
C VAL A 88 -6.02 1.14 -0.18
N PRO A 89 -6.77 1.33 -1.27
CA PRO A 89 -8.07 0.70 -1.44
C PRO A 89 -7.91 -0.82 -1.47
N ILE A 90 -8.65 -1.52 -0.62
CA ILE A 90 -8.61 -2.98 -0.54
C ILE A 90 -9.87 -3.56 -1.18
N LEU A 91 -9.66 -4.47 -2.13
CA LEU A 91 -10.73 -5.31 -2.64
C LEU A 91 -11.07 -6.38 -1.61
N VAL A 92 -12.26 -6.30 -1.03
CA VAL A 92 -12.71 -7.26 -0.02
C VAL A 92 -13.10 -8.59 -0.68
N TYR A 93 -12.52 -9.68 -0.19
CA TYR A 93 -12.90 -11.04 -0.58
C TYR A 93 -13.88 -11.61 0.45
N ASN A 94 -15.03 -12.10 0.00
CA ASN A 94 -16.01 -12.79 0.85
C ASN A 94 -15.64 -14.28 0.98
N ASP A 95 -14.57 -14.58 1.73
CA ASP A 95 -14.11 -15.97 1.93
C ASP A 95 -15.09 -16.85 2.74
N LYS A 96 -16.00 -16.22 3.51
CA LYS A 96 -16.83 -16.95 4.50
C LYS A 96 -18.18 -17.45 3.97
N GLN A 97 -18.60 -17.07 2.77
CA GLN A 97 -19.94 -17.39 2.25
C GLN A 97 -19.97 -18.25 1.00
N HIS A 98 -18.81 -18.67 0.45
CA HIS A 98 -18.81 -19.28 -0.87
C HIS A 98 -18.35 -20.75 -0.87
N LYS A 99 -19.26 -21.65 -1.29
CA LYS A 99 -18.91 -22.95 -1.85
C LYS A 99 -18.08 -22.75 -3.11
N LYS A 100 -17.15 -23.66 -3.44
CA LYS A 100 -16.16 -23.58 -4.55
C LYS A 100 -16.70 -23.18 -5.94
N SER A 101 -18.00 -23.02 -6.11
CA SER A 101 -18.68 -22.74 -7.39
C SER A 101 -19.18 -21.30 -7.56
N ASP A 102 -19.05 -20.43 -6.54
CA ASP A 102 -19.66 -19.09 -6.60
C ASP A 102 -18.72 -18.08 -7.25
N THR A 103 -19.17 -17.45 -8.34
CA THR A 103 -18.42 -16.41 -9.08
C THR A 103 -18.37 -15.07 -8.36
N ASN A 104 -19.20 -14.85 -7.31
CA ASN A 104 -19.28 -13.60 -6.53
C ASN A 104 -18.34 -13.60 -5.30
N LYS A 105 -17.05 -13.83 -5.52
CA LYS A 105 -16.03 -13.79 -4.46
C LYS A 105 -15.65 -12.38 -3.99
N PHE A 106 -16.14 -11.33 -4.63
CA PHE A 106 -15.72 -9.96 -4.42
C PHE A 106 -16.86 -9.11 -3.87
N SER A 107 -16.52 -7.96 -3.26
CA SER A 107 -17.52 -6.93 -2.97
C SER A 107 -18.26 -6.55 -4.25
N ALA A 108 -19.53 -6.15 -4.13
CA ALA A 108 -20.42 -5.87 -5.27
C ALA A 108 -19.84 -4.84 -6.27
N PHE A 109 -18.92 -3.99 -5.81
CA PHE A 109 -18.32 -2.91 -6.60
C PHE A 109 -16.85 -3.14 -7.00
N GLY A 110 -16.30 -4.35 -6.80
CA GLY A 110 -14.95 -4.67 -7.25
C GLY A 110 -13.83 -3.80 -6.69
N GLY A 111 -14.01 -3.23 -5.49
CA GLY A 111 -13.06 -2.33 -4.83
C GLY A 111 -13.24 -0.85 -5.21
N LEU A 112 -14.18 -0.51 -6.10
CA LEU A 112 -14.50 0.88 -6.43
C LEU A 112 -15.08 1.62 -5.22
N ASP A 113 -15.85 0.93 -4.38
CA ASP A 113 -16.35 1.40 -3.09
C ASP A 113 -15.23 1.91 -2.19
N SER A 114 -14.19 1.12 -1.98
CA SER A 114 -13.05 1.51 -1.17
C SER A 114 -12.20 2.60 -1.83
N LEU A 115 -12.04 2.56 -3.15
CA LEU A 115 -11.31 3.60 -3.90
C LEU A 115 -12.00 4.97 -3.75
N LEU A 116 -13.31 5.05 -3.97
CA LEU A 116 -14.06 6.28 -3.83
C LEU A 116 -14.09 6.76 -2.38
N SER A 117 -14.30 5.87 -1.40
CA SER A 117 -14.29 6.24 0.03
C SER A 117 -12.98 6.90 0.45
N ILE A 118 -11.84 6.49 -0.13
CA ILE A 118 -10.53 7.03 0.22
C ILE A 118 -10.19 8.28 -0.56
N SER A 119 -10.60 8.39 -1.84
CA SER A 119 -10.24 9.51 -2.70
C SER A 119 -11.09 10.76 -2.48
N GLU A 120 -12.35 10.60 -2.04
CA GLU A 120 -13.33 11.68 -1.86
C GLU A 120 -13.26 12.34 -0.46
N MET A 121 -12.04 12.56 0.05
CA MET A 121 -11.87 13.23 1.35
C MET A 121 -12.15 14.73 1.25
N PRO A 122 -12.77 15.34 2.30
CA PRO A 122 -13.04 16.77 2.33
C PRO A 122 -11.75 17.58 2.40
N THR A 123 -11.84 18.83 1.96
CA THR A 123 -10.76 19.81 2.11
C THR A 123 -10.30 19.90 3.57
N GLY A 124 -8.99 19.78 3.80
CA GLY A 124 -8.37 19.78 5.13
C GLY A 124 -7.93 18.41 5.64
N SER A 125 -8.44 17.31 5.07
CA SER A 125 -8.03 15.95 5.45
C SER A 125 -7.63 15.12 4.21
N PRO A 126 -6.64 15.55 3.40
CA PRO A 126 -6.30 14.89 2.15
C PRO A 126 -5.68 13.51 2.39
N VAL A 127 -6.04 12.55 1.55
CA VAL A 127 -5.41 11.23 1.47
C VAL A 127 -4.92 10.98 0.05
N VAL A 128 -3.62 10.76 -0.11
CA VAL A 128 -3.07 10.32 -1.41
C VAL A 128 -3.49 8.87 -1.65
N THR A 129 -4.20 8.61 -2.74
CA THR A 129 -4.77 7.28 -3.00
C THR A 129 -4.02 6.57 -4.13
N VAL A 130 -3.61 5.33 -3.90
CA VAL A 130 -3.06 4.44 -4.94
C VAL A 130 -4.15 3.57 -5.57
N GLY A 131 -3.82 2.83 -6.61
CA GLY A 131 -4.77 1.89 -7.21
C GLY A 131 -5.18 0.76 -6.26
N ILE A 132 -6.30 0.10 -6.53
CA ILE A 132 -6.84 -1.01 -5.73
C ILE A 132 -5.79 -2.10 -5.56
N ASN A 133 -5.56 -2.54 -4.32
CA ASN A 133 -4.57 -3.55 -3.92
C ASN A 133 -3.11 -3.20 -4.26
N LYS A 134 -2.77 -1.93 -4.53
CA LYS A 134 -1.42 -1.51 -4.92
C LYS A 134 -0.60 -1.02 -3.73
N SER A 135 -0.53 -1.80 -2.65
CA SER A 135 0.24 -1.46 -1.44
C SER A 135 1.74 -1.25 -1.71
N ALA A 136 2.34 -2.02 -2.62
CA ALA A 136 3.71 -1.80 -3.06
C ALA A 136 3.93 -0.38 -3.65
N ASN A 137 2.96 0.13 -4.43
CA ASN A 137 3.03 1.50 -4.95
C ASN A 137 2.91 2.54 -3.83
N ALA A 138 2.11 2.26 -2.80
CA ALA A 138 2.04 3.13 -1.61
C ALA A 138 3.40 3.22 -0.91
N ALA A 139 4.10 2.10 -0.75
CA ALA A 139 5.45 2.09 -0.19
C ALA A 139 6.46 2.85 -1.07
N ILE A 140 6.41 2.67 -2.40
CA ILE A 140 7.27 3.44 -3.31
C ILE A 140 6.98 4.93 -3.20
N TYR A 141 5.72 5.32 -3.03
CA TYR A 141 5.36 6.73 -2.83
C TYR A 141 5.86 7.26 -1.48
N ALA A 142 5.71 6.49 -0.40
CA ALA A 142 6.29 6.80 0.90
C ALA A 142 7.82 6.99 0.81
N LEU A 143 8.52 6.10 0.10
CA LEU A 143 9.96 6.24 -0.15
C LEU A 143 10.31 7.51 -0.91
N LYS A 144 9.46 7.97 -1.86
CA LYS A 144 9.67 9.25 -2.56
C LYS A 144 9.54 10.44 -1.61
N ILE A 145 8.60 10.42 -0.67
CA ILE A 145 8.47 11.44 0.38
C ILE A 145 9.74 11.47 1.24
N LEU A 146 10.18 10.31 1.75
CA LEU A 146 11.40 10.19 2.56
C LEU A 146 12.67 10.61 1.79
N ALA A 147 12.69 10.41 0.48
CA ALA A 147 13.83 10.75 -0.39
C ALA A 147 14.08 12.26 -0.52
N ASN A 148 13.13 13.11 -0.15
CA ASN A 148 13.33 14.56 -0.15
C ASN A 148 14.41 14.97 0.85
N GLU A 149 14.50 14.27 1.98
CA GLU A 149 15.47 14.54 3.05
C GLU A 149 16.55 13.45 3.18
N ASN A 150 16.46 12.37 2.38
CA ASN A 150 17.37 11.23 2.48
C ASN A 150 17.99 10.86 1.11
N SER A 151 19.24 11.31 0.90
CA SER A 151 19.98 11.07 -0.34
C SER A 151 20.23 9.57 -0.62
N THR A 152 20.34 8.74 0.41
CA THR A 152 20.52 7.29 0.26
C THR A 152 19.26 6.63 -0.30
N ILE A 153 18.08 6.99 0.23
CA ILE A 153 16.81 6.51 -0.31
C ILE A 153 16.63 7.01 -1.75
N LYS A 154 16.94 8.29 -2.01
CA LYS A 154 16.88 8.88 -3.35
C LYS A 154 17.72 8.12 -4.36
N ARG A 155 18.95 7.75 -4.00
CA ARG A 155 19.84 6.93 -4.84
C ARG A 155 19.27 5.55 -5.11
N LYS A 156 18.77 4.88 -4.06
CA LYS A 156 18.14 3.55 -4.20
C LYS A 156 16.91 3.59 -5.13
N LEU A 157 16.07 4.62 -5.04
CA LEU A 157 14.93 4.80 -5.95
C LEU A 157 15.36 4.99 -7.41
N LYS A 158 16.45 5.73 -7.67
CA LYS A 158 17.01 5.86 -9.02
C LYS A 158 17.47 4.50 -9.56
N ASN A 159 18.18 3.72 -8.73
CA ASN A 159 18.64 2.38 -9.11
C ASN A 159 17.46 1.44 -9.39
N HIS A 160 16.47 1.41 -8.51
CA HIS A 160 15.26 0.61 -8.69
C HIS A 160 14.53 0.94 -10.02
N LYS A 161 14.40 2.24 -10.34
CA LYS A 161 13.84 2.66 -11.63
C LYS A 161 14.68 2.20 -12.81
N PHE A 162 16.00 2.26 -12.71
CA PHE A 162 16.91 1.78 -13.75
C PHE A 162 16.82 0.27 -13.93
N GLU A 163 16.72 -0.51 -12.84
CA GLU A 163 16.56 -1.96 -12.88
C GLU A 163 15.23 -2.34 -13.55
N GLN A 164 14.13 -1.67 -13.20
CA GLN A 164 12.83 -1.88 -13.86
C GLN A 164 12.91 -1.60 -15.37
N HIS A 165 13.52 -0.48 -15.77
CA HIS A 165 13.73 -0.16 -17.17
C HIS A 165 14.54 -1.25 -17.89
N SER A 166 15.67 -1.66 -17.31
CA SER A 166 16.55 -2.68 -17.89
C SER A 166 15.87 -4.04 -18.02
N SER A 167 15.01 -4.42 -17.05
CA SER A 167 14.22 -5.64 -17.11
C SER A 167 13.26 -5.64 -18.29
N VAL A 168 12.52 -4.55 -18.50
CA VAL A 168 11.59 -4.43 -19.63
C VAL A 168 12.30 -4.49 -20.98
N ILE A 169 13.46 -3.84 -21.11
CA ILE A 169 14.26 -3.91 -22.35
C ILE A 169 14.71 -5.35 -22.63
N LYS A 170 15.26 -6.04 -21.61
CA LYS A 170 15.69 -7.45 -21.75
C LYS A 170 14.51 -8.37 -22.16
N GLU A 171 13.34 -8.17 -21.55
CA GLU A 171 12.14 -8.95 -21.91
C GLU A 171 11.68 -8.66 -23.34
N SER A 172 11.72 -7.40 -23.76
CA SER A 172 11.39 -6.98 -25.11
C SER A 172 12.33 -7.60 -26.17
N ASP A 173 13.62 -7.60 -25.89
CA ASP A 173 14.62 -8.19 -26.79
C ASP A 173 14.49 -9.72 -26.85
N GLU A 174 14.19 -10.36 -25.72
CA GLU A 174 13.89 -11.79 -25.70
C GLU A 174 12.63 -12.13 -26.50
N LEU A 175 11.57 -11.33 -26.34
CA LEU A 175 10.34 -11.50 -27.12
C LEU A 175 10.61 -11.39 -28.64
N LYS A 176 11.38 -10.38 -29.06
CA LYS A 176 11.78 -10.22 -30.49
C LYS A 176 12.55 -11.42 -31.01
N ARG A 177 13.49 -11.93 -30.21
CA ARG A 177 14.33 -13.08 -30.58
C ARG A 177 13.54 -14.39 -30.68
N LEU A 178 12.59 -14.66 -29.75
CA LEU A 178 11.87 -15.92 -29.66
C LEU A 178 10.58 -15.95 -30.49
N GLY A 179 9.99 -14.79 -30.76
CA GLY A 179 8.61 -14.65 -31.23
C GLY A 179 7.58 -14.96 -30.14
N LEU A 180 6.37 -14.40 -30.26
CA LEU A 180 5.35 -14.42 -29.20
C LEU A 180 5.00 -15.82 -28.70
N ALA A 181 4.80 -16.78 -29.61
CA ALA A 181 4.38 -18.14 -29.23
C ALA A 181 5.40 -18.88 -28.34
N LYS A 182 6.71 -18.77 -28.66
CA LYS A 182 7.76 -19.38 -27.87
C LYS A 182 8.02 -18.62 -26.57
N PHE A 183 7.90 -17.29 -26.58
CA PHE A 183 8.04 -16.46 -25.41
C PHE A 183 6.98 -16.78 -24.34
N VAL A 184 5.71 -16.88 -24.74
CA VAL A 184 4.61 -17.25 -23.84
C VAL A 184 4.83 -18.65 -23.25
N LYS A 185 5.20 -19.64 -24.06
CA LYS A 185 5.52 -21.00 -23.57
C LYS A 185 6.66 -21.00 -22.54
N LYS A 186 7.65 -20.13 -22.69
CA LYS A 186 8.79 -20.05 -21.77
C LYS A 186 8.41 -19.37 -20.46
N LYS A 187 7.61 -18.31 -20.51
CA LYS A 187 7.36 -17.43 -19.37
C LYS A 187 6.20 -17.88 -18.47
N PHE A 188 5.25 -18.64 -19.00
CA PHE A 188 4.02 -19.04 -18.32
C PHE A 188 3.82 -20.58 -18.29
N LYS A 189 4.93 -21.32 -18.22
CA LYS A 189 4.93 -22.76 -17.95
C LYS A 189 4.52 -23.09 -16.53
#